data_9ebc0f22fd3c9d5dfb2e243f442b0cbd
#
_entry.id   9ebc0f22fd3c9d5dfb2e243f442b0cbd
#
_cell.length_a   1.000
_cell.length_b   1.000
_cell.length_c   1.000
_cell.angle_alpha   90.00
_cell.angle_beta   90.00
_cell.angle_gamma   90.00
#
_symmetry.space_group_name_H-M   'P 1'
#
loop_
_entity.id
_entity.type
_entity.pdbx_description
1 polymer ?
#
loop_
_entity_poly.entity_id
_entity_poly.type
_entity_poly.pdbx_seq_one_letter_code
_entity_poly.pdbx_strand_id
1 'polypeptide(L)'
;MVLIAFLIIFALSPKGAKVISITGRDKYSYISWGFMIFTAGMGASILYWAPIEWAYYFNEPPTGIKNNDEMIRNYAISYSNFHWGISGWALYCLPALAFAISLMKKPNNPLTFSGIFIGNVKKYKLFGWILDLIFIVSIISGAAIAIGLSFPLIAKIFSTIFNISFSINFQFSILLL
;
A
#
# COMPACT_ATOMS: atom_id res chain seq x y z
N MET A 1 -10.49 -0.77 -15.13
CA MET A 1 -11.56 -1.79 -15.29
C MET A 1 -11.03 -3.13 -15.77
N VAL A 2 -10.26 -3.22 -16.87
CA VAL A 2 -9.71 -4.49 -17.40
C VAL A 2 -8.90 -5.28 -16.35
N LEU A 3 -8.02 -4.61 -15.60
CA LEU A 3 -7.22 -5.22 -14.54
C LEU A 3 -8.09 -5.82 -13.43
N ILE A 4 -9.12 -5.10 -13.00
CA ILE A 4 -10.05 -5.58 -11.97
C ILE A 4 -10.77 -6.84 -12.44
N ALA A 5 -11.32 -6.81 -13.66
CA ALA A 5 -11.98 -7.96 -14.25
C ALA A 5 -11.03 -9.17 -14.35
N PHE A 6 -9.81 -8.96 -14.79
CA PHE A 6 -8.76 -10.00 -14.85
C PHE A 6 -8.50 -10.61 -13.47
N LEU A 7 -8.30 -9.77 -12.44
CA LEU A 7 -8.02 -10.25 -11.07
C LEU A 7 -9.19 -11.04 -10.49
N ILE A 8 -10.42 -10.60 -10.71
CA ILE A 8 -11.63 -11.33 -10.27
C ILE A 8 -11.74 -12.68 -10.99
N ILE A 9 -11.63 -12.70 -12.31
CA ILE A 9 -11.70 -13.93 -13.11
C ILE A 9 -10.58 -14.89 -12.69
N PHE A 10 -9.37 -14.37 -12.48
CA PHE A 10 -8.25 -15.18 -12.02
C PHE A 10 -8.51 -15.77 -10.63
N ALA A 11 -8.96 -14.95 -9.66
CA ALA A 11 -9.26 -15.39 -8.30
C ALA A 11 -10.33 -16.49 -8.24
N LEU A 12 -11.35 -16.40 -9.10
CA LEU A 12 -12.42 -17.39 -9.20
C LEU A 12 -12.04 -18.62 -10.03
N SER A 13 -10.88 -18.62 -10.68
CA SER A 13 -10.41 -19.75 -11.48
C SER A 13 -9.79 -20.86 -10.62
N PRO A 14 -9.77 -22.13 -11.12
CA PRO A 14 -9.06 -23.21 -10.42
C PRO A 14 -7.57 -22.94 -10.20
N LYS A 15 -6.96 -22.12 -11.05
CA LYS A 15 -5.56 -21.67 -10.88
C LYS A 15 -5.42 -20.68 -9.73
N GLY A 16 -6.34 -19.74 -9.61
CA GLY A 16 -6.40 -18.80 -8.49
C GLY A 16 -6.63 -19.52 -7.17
N ALA A 17 -7.55 -20.46 -7.11
CA ALA A 17 -7.76 -21.28 -5.93
C ALA A 17 -6.50 -22.03 -5.49
N LYS A 18 -5.70 -22.55 -6.44
CA LYS A 18 -4.39 -23.15 -6.12
C LYS A 18 -3.40 -22.14 -5.59
N VAL A 19 -3.35 -20.92 -6.13
CA VAL A 19 -2.46 -19.84 -5.63
C VAL A 19 -2.83 -19.48 -4.20
N ILE A 20 -4.12 -19.39 -3.88
CA ILE A 20 -4.59 -19.10 -2.52
C ILE A 20 -4.30 -20.26 -1.57
N SER A 21 -4.39 -21.50 -2.02
CA SER A 21 -4.17 -22.72 -1.19
C SER A 21 -2.71 -23.17 -1.05
N ILE A 22 -1.78 -22.43 -1.62
CA ILE A 22 -0.32 -22.78 -1.62
C ILE A 22 0.24 -23.02 -0.25
N THR A 23 -0.40 -22.51 0.69
CA THR A 23 0.18 -22.46 1.99
C THR A 23 -0.14 -23.69 2.81
N GLY A 24 -0.20 -24.85 2.45
CA GLY A 24 -0.21 -26.00 3.37
C GLY A 24 0.68 -25.85 4.63
N ARG A 25 1.10 -24.62 4.90
CA ARG A 25 1.74 -24.11 6.09
C ARG A 25 0.85 -23.01 6.66
N ASP A 26 0.02 -23.37 7.61
CA ASP A 26 -0.60 -22.42 8.53
C ASP A 26 0.52 -21.74 9.34
N LYS A 27 1.17 -20.74 8.70
CA LYS A 27 2.31 -20.05 9.31
C LYS A 27 1.90 -19.08 10.39
N TYR A 28 0.65 -18.65 10.37
CA TYR A 28 0.15 -17.59 11.24
C TYR A 28 -1.15 -18.01 11.90
N SER A 29 -1.32 -17.65 13.18
CA SER A 29 -2.62 -17.77 13.84
C SER A 29 -3.64 -16.84 13.18
N TYR A 30 -4.93 -17.14 13.31
CA TYR A 30 -6.00 -16.27 12.79
C TYR A 30 -5.91 -14.84 13.32
N ILE A 31 -5.48 -14.68 14.56
CA ILE A 31 -5.27 -13.38 15.21
C ILE A 31 -4.13 -12.64 14.50
N SER A 32 -2.97 -13.28 14.33
CA SER A 32 -1.83 -12.68 13.63
C SER A 32 -2.19 -12.31 12.19
N TRP A 33 -2.89 -13.19 11.49
CA TRP A 33 -3.38 -12.92 10.13
C TRP A 33 -4.35 -11.72 10.10
N GLY A 34 -5.27 -11.64 11.04
CA GLY A 34 -6.19 -10.52 11.18
C GLY A 34 -5.46 -9.20 11.40
N PHE A 35 -4.46 -9.16 12.29
CA PHE A 35 -3.64 -7.97 12.49
C PHE A 35 -2.80 -7.59 11.25
N MET A 36 -2.27 -8.57 10.51
CA MET A 36 -1.54 -8.31 9.27
C MET A 36 -2.44 -7.64 8.23
N ILE A 37 -3.66 -8.13 8.04
CA ILE A 37 -4.63 -7.52 7.11
C ILE A 37 -5.06 -6.15 7.61
N PHE A 38 -5.35 -6.02 8.89
CA PHE A 38 -5.72 -4.74 9.49
C PHE A 38 -4.64 -3.68 9.27
N THR A 39 -3.38 -3.99 9.58
CA THR A 39 -2.27 -3.05 9.39
C THR A 39 -1.99 -2.74 7.91
N ALA A 40 -2.18 -3.70 7.02
CA ALA A 40 -2.05 -3.47 5.58
C ALA A 40 -3.18 -2.60 5.03
N GLY A 41 -4.41 -2.79 5.51
CA GLY A 41 -5.58 -2.06 5.03
C GLY A 41 -5.81 -0.72 5.72
N MET A 42 -5.53 -0.64 7.02
CA MET A 42 -5.79 0.53 7.87
C MET A 42 -4.49 1.25 8.25
N GLY A 43 -3.58 1.36 7.30
CA GLY A 43 -2.36 2.13 7.51
C GLY A 43 -2.65 3.59 7.84
N ALA A 44 -1.71 4.24 8.55
CA ALA A 44 -1.84 5.63 8.95
C ALA A 44 -2.13 6.59 7.80
N SER A 45 -1.64 6.27 6.59
CA SER A 45 -1.92 7.04 5.39
C SER A 45 -3.42 7.08 5.05
N ILE A 46 -4.13 5.96 5.20
CA ILE A 46 -5.59 5.92 4.98
C ILE A 46 -6.32 6.77 6.02
N LEU A 47 -5.96 6.61 7.30
CA LEU A 47 -6.58 7.38 8.38
C LEU A 47 -6.35 8.88 8.24
N TYR A 48 -5.23 9.28 7.67
CA TYR A 48 -4.89 10.67 7.45
C TYR A 48 -5.53 11.21 6.16
N TRP A 49 -5.28 10.56 5.02
CA TRP A 49 -5.66 11.09 3.70
C TRP A 49 -7.11 10.85 3.32
N ALA A 50 -7.68 9.69 3.63
CA ALA A 50 -9.04 9.38 3.20
C ALA A 50 -10.08 10.42 3.63
N PRO A 51 -10.07 10.95 4.87
CA PRO A 51 -11.03 11.97 5.28
C PRO A 51 -10.75 13.38 4.72
N ILE A 52 -9.51 13.69 4.30
CA ILE A 52 -9.14 15.08 3.92
C ILE A 52 -8.78 15.25 2.45
N GLU A 53 -8.51 14.19 1.71
CA GLU A 53 -8.03 14.26 0.33
C GLU A 53 -9.02 14.95 -0.61
N TRP A 54 -10.31 14.74 -0.43
CA TRP A 54 -11.35 15.43 -1.20
C TRP A 54 -11.27 16.95 -1.06
N ALA A 55 -10.87 17.46 0.11
CA ALA A 55 -10.75 18.88 0.35
C ALA A 55 -9.61 19.51 -0.46
N TYR A 56 -8.51 18.78 -0.65
CA TYR A 56 -7.42 19.23 -1.52
C TYR A 56 -7.88 19.34 -2.97
N TYR A 57 -8.57 18.33 -3.49
CA TYR A 57 -9.11 18.38 -4.86
C TYR A 57 -10.20 19.44 -5.03
N PHE A 58 -10.95 19.73 -3.96
CA PHE A 58 -11.95 20.77 -3.98
C PHE A 58 -11.32 22.17 -4.03
N ASN A 59 -10.27 22.40 -3.25
CA ASN A 59 -9.59 23.69 -3.17
C ASN A 59 -8.68 23.96 -4.37
N GLU A 60 -8.05 22.92 -4.92
CA GLU A 60 -7.13 22.99 -6.04
C GLU A 60 -7.57 22.09 -7.20
N PRO A 61 -8.71 22.37 -7.83
CA PRO A 61 -9.20 21.55 -8.92
C PRO A 61 -8.33 21.71 -10.17
N PRO A 62 -8.30 20.71 -11.05
CA PRO A 62 -7.62 20.81 -12.35
C PRO A 62 -8.13 22.01 -13.15
N THR A 63 -7.23 22.60 -13.95
CA THR A 63 -7.50 23.84 -14.69
C THR A 63 -8.75 23.80 -15.56
N GLY A 64 -9.11 22.64 -16.12
CA GLY A 64 -10.26 22.48 -17.00
C GLY A 64 -11.63 22.55 -16.33
N ILE A 65 -11.73 22.51 -15.00
CA ILE A 65 -13.01 22.49 -14.24
C ILE A 65 -13.13 23.59 -13.21
N LYS A 66 -12.16 24.50 -13.12
CA LYS A 66 -12.08 25.54 -12.08
C LYS A 66 -13.31 26.46 -11.95
N ASN A 67 -14.11 26.58 -12.99
CA ASN A 67 -15.24 27.52 -13.03
C ASN A 67 -16.61 26.82 -12.85
N ASN A 68 -16.63 25.57 -12.39
CA ASN A 68 -17.86 24.81 -12.22
C ASN A 68 -17.85 24.05 -10.89
N ASP A 69 -18.53 24.60 -9.88
CA ASP A 69 -18.55 24.06 -8.52
C ASP A 69 -19.10 22.63 -8.44
N GLU A 70 -20.07 22.28 -9.28
CA GLU A 70 -20.62 20.92 -9.33
C GLU A 70 -19.58 19.94 -9.90
N MET A 71 -18.89 20.31 -10.97
CA MET A 71 -17.82 19.49 -11.53
C MET A 71 -16.65 19.32 -10.56
N ILE A 72 -16.28 20.41 -9.83
CA ILE A 72 -15.22 20.35 -8.81
C ILE A 72 -15.60 19.36 -7.71
N ARG A 73 -16.83 19.42 -7.22
CA ARG A 73 -17.32 18.51 -6.18
C ARG A 73 -17.33 17.06 -6.65
N ASN A 74 -17.87 16.82 -7.83
CA ASN A 74 -17.92 15.48 -8.41
C ASN A 74 -16.52 14.91 -8.67
N TYR A 75 -15.60 15.76 -9.11
CA TYR A 75 -14.20 15.39 -9.31
C TYR A 75 -13.53 15.02 -7.97
N ALA A 76 -13.67 15.86 -6.95
CA ALA A 76 -13.05 15.63 -5.65
C ALA A 76 -13.50 14.30 -5.04
N ILE A 77 -14.81 14.02 -5.06
CA ILE A 77 -15.37 12.75 -4.55
C ILE A 77 -14.90 11.56 -5.38
N SER A 78 -14.99 11.67 -6.70
CA SER A 78 -14.66 10.55 -7.61
C SER A 78 -13.18 10.20 -7.57
N TYR A 79 -12.30 11.21 -7.47
CA TYR A 79 -10.86 10.99 -7.47
C TYR A 79 -10.37 10.39 -6.15
N SER A 80 -10.91 10.84 -5.02
CA SER A 80 -10.65 10.21 -3.72
C SER A 80 -11.11 8.74 -3.72
N ASN A 81 -12.30 8.45 -4.24
CA ASN A 81 -12.77 7.08 -4.38
C ASN A 81 -11.93 6.24 -5.36
N PHE A 82 -11.34 6.84 -6.37
CA PHE A 82 -10.44 6.16 -7.29
C PHE A 82 -9.14 5.74 -6.59
N HIS A 83 -8.55 6.61 -5.76
CA HIS A 83 -7.32 6.31 -5.03
C HIS A 83 -7.51 5.23 -3.96
N TRP A 84 -8.58 5.32 -3.18
CA TRP A 84 -8.82 4.44 -2.03
C TRP A 84 -9.77 3.29 -2.32
N GLY A 85 -10.37 3.27 -3.50
CA GLY A 85 -11.30 2.24 -3.93
C GLY A 85 -10.63 1.05 -4.62
N ILE A 86 -11.48 0.21 -5.22
CA ILE A 86 -11.09 -1.03 -5.89
C ILE A 86 -9.99 -0.80 -6.96
N SER A 87 -10.01 0.34 -7.64
CA SER A 87 -9.03 0.67 -8.69
C SER A 87 -7.62 0.78 -8.15
N GLY A 88 -7.44 1.48 -7.03
CA GLY A 88 -6.15 1.60 -6.35
C GLY A 88 -5.67 0.25 -5.82
N TRP A 89 -6.53 -0.47 -5.13
CA TRP A 89 -6.20 -1.79 -4.58
C TRP A 89 -5.88 -2.84 -5.65
N ALA A 90 -6.49 -2.76 -6.82
CA ALA A 90 -6.18 -3.66 -7.94
C ALA A 90 -4.73 -3.53 -8.40
N LEU A 91 -4.14 -2.33 -8.32
CA LEU A 91 -2.73 -2.12 -8.65
C LEU A 91 -1.79 -2.82 -7.65
N TYR A 92 -2.15 -2.85 -6.36
CA TYR A 92 -1.40 -3.59 -5.34
C TYR A 92 -1.53 -5.10 -5.48
N CYS A 93 -2.69 -5.59 -5.91
CA CYS A 93 -2.90 -7.02 -6.13
C CYS A 93 -2.04 -7.60 -7.25
N LEU A 94 -1.66 -6.80 -8.24
CA LEU A 94 -0.86 -7.27 -9.37
C LEU A 94 0.53 -7.80 -8.96
N PRO A 95 1.37 -7.02 -8.27
CA PRO A 95 2.66 -7.53 -7.77
C PRO A 95 2.47 -8.65 -6.75
N ALA A 96 1.47 -8.56 -5.86
CA ALA A 96 1.19 -9.63 -4.90
C ALA A 96 0.90 -10.96 -5.60
N LEU A 97 0.13 -10.94 -6.69
CA LEU A 97 -0.13 -12.12 -7.50
C LEU A 97 1.13 -12.69 -8.13
N ALA A 98 2.02 -11.83 -8.65
CA ALA A 98 3.29 -12.26 -9.22
C ALA A 98 4.19 -12.94 -8.19
N PHE A 99 4.25 -12.40 -6.96
CA PHE A 99 4.96 -13.01 -5.83
C PHE A 99 4.34 -14.36 -5.48
N ALA A 100 3.03 -14.45 -5.36
CA ALA A 100 2.33 -15.68 -5.03
C ALA A 100 2.59 -16.79 -6.07
N ILE A 101 2.49 -16.48 -7.36
CA ILE A 101 2.78 -17.44 -8.44
C ILE A 101 4.23 -17.88 -8.44
N SER A 102 5.17 -16.99 -8.16
CA SER A 102 6.59 -17.33 -8.09
C SER A 102 6.88 -18.30 -6.94
N LEU A 103 6.32 -18.03 -5.76
CA LEU A 103 6.44 -18.92 -4.60
C LEU A 103 5.80 -20.28 -4.83
N MET A 104 4.68 -20.34 -5.58
CA MET A 104 4.08 -21.60 -6.02
C MET A 104 5.04 -22.47 -6.79
N LYS A 105 5.68 -21.85 -7.78
CA LYS A 105 6.57 -22.59 -8.69
C LYS A 105 7.89 -22.99 -8.01
N LYS A 106 8.36 -22.16 -7.10
CA LYS A 106 9.65 -22.33 -6.40
C LYS A 106 9.54 -21.88 -4.95
N PRO A 107 9.08 -22.74 -4.03
CA PRO A 107 8.85 -22.36 -2.63
C PRO A 107 10.10 -21.85 -1.87
N ASN A 108 11.28 -22.20 -2.37
CA ASN A 108 12.56 -21.81 -1.77
C ASN A 108 13.21 -20.60 -2.46
N ASN A 109 12.54 -19.97 -3.42
CA ASN A 109 13.06 -18.76 -4.03
C ASN A 109 13.10 -17.62 -3.00
N PRO A 110 14.17 -16.80 -3.02
CA PRO A 110 14.20 -15.61 -2.20
C PRO A 110 13.04 -14.67 -2.61
N LEU A 111 12.43 -14.04 -1.63
CA LEU A 111 11.39 -13.02 -1.81
C LEU A 111 12.02 -11.71 -2.29
N THR A 112 12.73 -11.76 -3.41
CA THR A 112 13.31 -10.58 -4.04
C THR A 112 12.58 -10.26 -5.34
N PHE A 113 12.57 -9.01 -5.73
CA PHE A 113 11.93 -8.58 -6.98
C PHE A 113 12.58 -9.26 -8.18
N SER A 114 13.92 -9.35 -8.18
CA SER A 114 14.67 -10.04 -9.22
C SER A 114 14.38 -11.55 -9.28
N GLY A 115 14.22 -12.18 -8.12
CA GLY A 115 13.91 -13.62 -8.04
C GLY A 115 12.57 -13.99 -8.67
N ILE A 116 11.63 -13.03 -8.70
CA ILE A 116 10.29 -13.23 -9.27
C ILE A 116 10.27 -13.00 -10.78
N PHE A 117 10.83 -11.88 -11.23
CA PHE A 117 10.72 -11.43 -12.62
C PHE A 117 11.84 -11.92 -13.53
N ILE A 118 13.01 -12.21 -12.98
CA ILE A 118 14.17 -12.66 -13.76
C ILE A 118 14.39 -14.15 -13.51
N GLY A 119 13.77 -15.00 -14.30
CA GLY A 119 13.87 -16.46 -14.16
C GLY A 119 15.29 -17.03 -14.17
N ASN A 120 16.27 -16.32 -14.73
CA ASN A 120 17.69 -16.66 -14.72
C ASN A 120 18.55 -15.51 -14.18
N VAL A 121 18.48 -15.32 -12.86
CA VAL A 121 19.21 -14.26 -12.13
C VAL A 121 20.70 -14.29 -12.36
N LYS A 122 21.27 -15.49 -12.62
CA LYS A 122 22.72 -15.64 -12.88
C LYS A 122 23.18 -14.89 -14.13
N LYS A 123 22.35 -14.85 -15.17
CA LYS A 123 22.68 -14.18 -16.45
C LYS A 123 22.58 -12.64 -16.33
N TYR A 124 21.74 -12.13 -15.46
CA TYR A 124 21.46 -10.68 -15.32
C TYR A 124 21.74 -10.16 -13.92
N LYS A 125 22.83 -10.64 -13.30
CA LYS A 125 23.14 -10.38 -11.89
C LYS A 125 23.13 -8.90 -11.51
N LEU A 126 23.76 -8.03 -12.31
CA LEU A 126 23.81 -6.59 -12.03
C LEU A 126 22.42 -5.95 -12.14
N PHE A 127 21.68 -6.26 -13.18
CA PHE A 127 20.32 -5.75 -13.36
C PHE A 127 19.37 -6.22 -12.25
N GLY A 128 19.47 -7.50 -11.87
CA GLY A 128 18.71 -8.03 -10.73
C GLY A 128 19.03 -7.32 -9.43
N TRP A 129 20.30 -7.06 -9.15
CA TRP A 129 20.72 -6.31 -7.97
C TRP A 129 20.17 -4.88 -7.94
N ILE A 130 20.21 -4.17 -9.08
CA ILE A 130 19.65 -2.82 -9.19
C ILE A 130 18.13 -2.84 -8.92
N LEU A 131 17.40 -3.80 -9.48
CA LEU A 131 15.96 -3.93 -9.25
C LEU A 131 15.64 -4.21 -7.77
N ASP A 132 16.40 -5.09 -7.13
CA ASP A 132 16.21 -5.41 -5.71
C ASP A 132 16.54 -4.18 -4.84
N LEU A 133 17.58 -3.43 -5.17
CA LEU A 133 17.92 -2.18 -4.48
C LEU A 133 16.80 -1.15 -4.59
N ILE A 134 16.28 -0.90 -5.78
CA ILE A 134 15.16 0.02 -6.01
C ILE A 134 13.94 -0.44 -5.20
N PHE A 135 13.66 -1.72 -5.18
CA PHE A 135 12.52 -2.28 -4.44
C PHE A 135 12.68 -2.08 -2.93
N ILE A 136 13.86 -2.36 -2.37
CA ILE A 136 14.16 -2.14 -0.95
C ILE A 136 14.05 -0.66 -0.59
N VAL A 137 14.65 0.23 -1.39
CA VAL A 137 14.56 1.68 -1.17
C VAL A 137 13.10 2.15 -1.21
N SER A 138 12.29 1.64 -2.14
CA SER A 138 10.87 1.97 -2.25
C SER A 138 10.08 1.55 -1.01
N ILE A 139 10.35 0.36 -0.46
CA ILE A 139 9.70 -0.14 0.77
C ILE A 139 10.09 0.74 1.97
N ILE A 140 11.38 1.02 2.12
CA ILE A 140 11.89 1.86 3.23
C ILE A 140 11.30 3.26 3.13
N SER A 141 11.28 3.85 1.94
CA SER A 141 10.71 5.19 1.73
C SER A 141 9.21 5.22 2.04
N GLY A 142 8.45 4.21 1.61
CA GLY A 142 7.03 4.08 1.92
C GLY A 142 6.78 3.97 3.43
N ALA A 143 7.56 3.16 4.13
CA ALA A 143 7.48 3.04 5.59
C ALA A 143 7.84 4.36 6.29
N ALA A 144 8.90 5.05 5.84
CA ALA A 144 9.31 6.33 6.39
C ALA A 144 8.23 7.41 6.23
N ILE A 145 7.59 7.48 5.05
CA ILE A 145 6.47 8.39 4.79
C ILE A 145 5.29 8.07 5.73
N ALA A 146 4.92 6.79 5.85
CA ALA A 146 3.83 6.37 6.71
C ALA A 146 4.07 6.74 8.18
N ILE A 147 5.28 6.51 8.69
CA ILE A 147 5.69 6.89 10.05
C ILE A 147 5.68 8.42 10.20
N GLY A 148 6.27 9.14 9.24
CA GLY A 148 6.35 10.60 9.28
C GLY A 148 4.98 11.29 9.31
N LEU A 149 3.98 10.74 8.63
CA LEU A 149 2.59 11.24 8.65
C LEU A 149 1.84 10.83 9.92
N SER A 150 2.09 9.61 10.43
CA SER A 150 1.38 9.08 11.59
C SER A 150 1.74 9.80 12.87
N PHE A 151 3.00 10.12 13.02
CA PHE A 151 3.53 10.58 14.30
C PHE A 151 2.95 11.93 14.74
N PRO A 152 2.92 12.98 13.88
CA PRO A 152 2.27 14.25 14.23
C PRO A 152 0.77 14.09 14.54
N LEU A 153 0.09 13.18 13.82
CA LEU A 153 -1.32 12.89 14.05
C LEU A 153 -1.55 12.27 15.44
N ILE A 154 -0.77 11.25 15.79
CA ILE A 154 -0.82 10.59 17.10
C ILE A 154 -0.52 11.62 18.21
N ALA A 155 0.56 12.39 18.07
CA ALA A 155 0.92 13.42 19.03
C ALA A 155 -0.21 14.45 19.22
N LYS A 156 -0.87 14.85 18.13
CA LYS A 156 -2.01 15.78 18.18
C LYS A 156 -3.21 15.17 18.90
N ILE A 157 -3.53 13.91 18.63
CA ILE A 157 -4.63 13.18 19.31
C ILE A 157 -4.34 13.12 20.81
N PHE A 158 -3.14 12.68 21.20
CA PHE A 158 -2.77 12.60 22.63
C PHE A 158 -2.79 13.98 23.29
N SER A 159 -2.27 15.02 22.65
CA SER A 159 -2.30 16.37 23.18
C SER A 159 -3.73 16.86 23.42
N THR A 160 -4.65 16.49 22.53
CA THR A 160 -6.07 16.90 22.66
C THR A 160 -6.79 16.13 23.77
N ILE A 161 -6.55 14.81 23.87
CA ILE A 161 -7.22 13.96 24.88
C ILE A 161 -6.73 14.28 26.29
N PHE A 162 -5.43 14.41 26.46
CA PHE A 162 -4.80 14.59 27.79
C PHE A 162 -4.51 16.05 28.14
N ASN A 163 -4.83 16.96 27.25
CA ASN A 163 -4.55 18.41 27.38
C ASN A 163 -3.05 18.70 27.68
N ILE A 164 -2.15 17.94 27.01
CA ILE A 164 -0.70 18.03 27.15
C ILE A 164 -0.14 18.60 25.85
N SER A 165 0.74 19.61 25.96
CA SER A 165 1.46 20.14 24.80
C SER A 165 2.77 19.35 24.57
N PHE A 166 2.85 18.61 23.48
CA PHE A 166 4.12 17.98 23.06
C PHE A 166 4.93 19.00 22.25
N SER A 167 6.15 19.30 22.74
CA SER A 167 7.06 20.13 21.96
C SER A 167 7.49 19.40 20.69
N ILE A 168 7.82 20.15 19.64
CA ILE A 168 8.30 19.59 18.37
C ILE A 168 9.56 18.73 18.58
N ASN A 169 10.42 19.13 19.50
CA ASN A 169 11.64 18.40 19.84
C ASN A 169 11.34 17.03 20.49
N PHE A 170 10.31 16.95 21.31
CA PHE A 170 9.87 15.68 21.90
C PHE A 170 9.32 14.73 20.82
N GLN A 171 8.60 15.27 19.83
CA GLN A 171 8.08 14.49 18.70
C GLN A 171 9.24 13.90 17.87
N PHE A 172 10.28 14.69 17.59
CA PHE A 172 11.47 14.20 16.90
C PHE A 172 12.28 13.19 17.71
N SER A 173 12.35 13.37 19.03
CA SER A 173 13.09 12.43 19.90
C SER A 173 12.49 11.03 19.90
N ILE A 174 11.17 10.90 19.83
CA ILE A 174 10.51 9.59 19.74
C ILE A 174 10.67 8.94 18.36
N LEU A 175 10.79 9.74 17.30
CA LEU A 175 11.06 9.21 15.94
C LEU A 175 12.47 8.61 15.79
N LEU A 176 13.39 8.95 16.69
CA LEU A 176 14.78 8.48 16.68
C LEU A 176 15.01 7.24 17.57
N LEU A 177 13.99 6.80 18.34
CA LEU A 177 13.98 5.59 19.14
C LEU A 177 13.34 4.43 18.40
#